data_d55cb73f72f9fd5b7fe7e26dcea6da05
#
_entry.id   d55cb73f72f9fd5b7fe7e26dcea6da05
#
_cell.length_a   1.000
_cell.length_b   1.000
_cell.length_c   1.000
_cell.angle_alpha   90.00
_cell.angle_beta   90.00
_cell.angle_gamma   90.00
#
_symmetry.space_group_name_H-M   'P 1'
#
loop_
_entity.id
_entity.type
_entity.pdbx_description
1 polymer ?
#
loop_
_entity_poly.entity_id
_entity_poly.type
_entity_poly.pdbx_seq_one_letter_code
_entity_poly.pdbx_strand_id
1 'polypeptide(L)'
;MAKQRFERSKPHVNIGTIGHVDHGKTTLTAAITKYLAMQGYAEFEDYASIDKAPEEKARGITINTAHVEYQTDARHYAHVDCPGHADYIKNMITGAAQMDGAILVIAATDGPMAQTKEHLLLARQVGVPAIVVFMNKADLVDDEELLELVEMEIRETLSFYEFPGDDIPVIQGSALNALISESNDKNAPEYACIKALMDAVDEYIPTPDRKADMPFLMPVEDVFTISGRGTVATGRVERGQIKKNEPVEIVGLREDKQSTVVTDIEMFHKLLDYAEAGDNIGALLRGVDKRNIERGQVLCKPNSIKPLTKFAGQVYVLSKEEGGRHTPFFNNYRPQFYFRTTDVTGIISLPEGTDMCMPGDNVVMNVELITPIAIEKGLRFAIREGGRTVGSGVVTEIYE
;
A
#
# COMPACT_ATOMS: atom_id res chain seq x y z
N MET A 1 -8.50 -31.62 -2.78
CA MET A 1 -7.43 -31.70 -1.81
C MET A 1 -7.78 -30.85 -0.60
N ALA A 2 -7.44 -31.25 0.61
CA ALA A 2 -7.63 -30.40 1.79
C ALA A 2 -6.67 -29.21 1.68
N LYS A 3 -7.16 -27.98 1.93
CA LYS A 3 -6.30 -26.78 1.95
C LYS A 3 -5.31 -26.89 3.11
N GLN A 4 -4.09 -26.44 2.87
CA GLN A 4 -3.06 -26.37 3.92
C GLN A 4 -3.48 -25.34 4.98
N ARG A 5 -3.03 -25.52 6.21
CA ARG A 5 -3.15 -24.51 7.27
C ARG A 5 -1.93 -23.62 7.25
N PHE A 6 -2.14 -22.34 7.51
CA PHE A 6 -1.06 -21.38 7.68
C PHE A 6 -0.43 -21.55 9.07
N GLU A 7 0.89 -21.69 9.12
CA GLU A 7 1.65 -21.81 10.37
C GLU A 7 2.42 -20.51 10.63
N ARG A 8 2.13 -19.87 11.77
CA ARG A 8 2.78 -18.61 12.21
C ARG A 8 4.11 -18.95 12.91
N SER A 9 5.15 -19.27 12.13
CA SER A 9 6.48 -19.60 12.67
C SER A 9 7.44 -18.41 12.72
N LYS A 10 7.16 -17.33 11.99
CA LYS A 10 8.01 -16.16 11.84
C LYS A 10 7.19 -14.87 11.97
N PRO A 11 7.80 -13.71 12.37
CA PRO A 11 7.15 -12.42 12.30
C PRO A 11 6.68 -12.12 10.87
N HIS A 12 5.44 -11.63 10.74
CA HIS A 12 4.85 -11.25 9.46
C HIS A 12 5.05 -9.77 9.18
N VAL A 13 5.53 -9.43 7.97
CA VAL A 13 5.78 -8.06 7.54
C VAL A 13 5.18 -7.86 6.14
N ASN A 14 4.45 -6.77 5.95
CA ASN A 14 3.93 -6.37 4.65
C ASN A 14 4.91 -5.38 4.01
N ILE A 15 5.47 -5.74 2.87
CA ILE A 15 6.31 -4.83 2.09
C ILE A 15 5.72 -4.66 0.69
N GLY A 16 6.23 -3.71 -0.06
CA GLY A 16 5.82 -3.59 -1.45
C GLY A 16 6.80 -2.78 -2.27
N THR A 17 6.70 -2.94 -3.60
CA THR A 17 7.47 -2.17 -4.57
C THR A 17 6.73 -0.91 -4.96
N ILE A 18 7.45 0.22 -4.90
CA ILE A 18 7.00 1.54 -5.35
C ILE A 18 8.04 2.15 -6.30
N GLY A 19 7.66 3.14 -7.09
CA GLY A 19 8.57 3.80 -8.04
C GLY A 19 7.92 4.03 -9.40
N HIS A 20 8.68 4.66 -10.30
CA HIS A 20 8.20 5.06 -11.62
C HIS A 20 7.81 3.85 -12.50
N VAL A 21 6.96 4.08 -13.51
CA VAL A 21 6.68 3.09 -14.56
C VAL A 21 8.00 2.72 -15.27
N ASP A 22 8.13 1.49 -15.73
CA ASP A 22 9.31 0.94 -16.43
C ASP A 22 10.63 0.90 -15.62
N HIS A 23 10.65 1.26 -14.34
CA HIS A 23 11.82 1.08 -13.48
C HIS A 23 12.05 -0.38 -13.03
N GLY A 24 11.14 -1.30 -13.38
CA GLY A 24 11.30 -2.75 -13.19
C GLY A 24 10.82 -3.30 -11.84
N LYS A 25 9.77 -2.70 -11.25
CA LYS A 25 9.15 -3.18 -9.99
C LYS A 25 8.70 -4.63 -10.06
N THR A 26 7.85 -4.97 -11.03
CA THR A 26 7.34 -6.34 -11.22
C THR A 26 8.45 -7.32 -11.59
N THR A 27 9.45 -6.87 -12.37
CA THR A 27 10.64 -7.68 -12.68
C THR A 27 11.44 -8.00 -11.40
N LEU A 28 11.59 -7.01 -10.51
CA LEU A 28 12.26 -7.21 -9.22
C LEU A 28 11.46 -8.18 -8.33
N THR A 29 10.15 -8.02 -8.26
CA THR A 29 9.26 -8.92 -7.51
C THR A 29 9.42 -10.37 -8.01
N ALA A 30 9.42 -10.59 -9.32
CA ALA A 30 9.67 -11.90 -9.91
C ALA A 30 11.08 -12.44 -9.62
N ALA A 31 12.12 -11.60 -9.65
CA ALA A 31 13.50 -11.98 -9.32
C ALA A 31 13.64 -12.39 -7.84
N ILE A 32 12.98 -11.68 -6.92
CA ILE A 32 12.93 -12.02 -5.49
C ILE A 32 12.29 -13.39 -5.29
N THR A 33 11.12 -13.65 -5.89
CA THR A 33 10.44 -14.95 -5.75
C THR A 33 11.27 -16.08 -6.33
N LYS A 34 11.95 -15.86 -7.47
CA LYS A 34 12.85 -16.83 -8.07
C LYS A 34 14.02 -17.18 -7.14
N TYR A 35 14.70 -16.18 -6.63
CA TYR A 35 15.83 -16.35 -5.72
C TYR A 35 15.45 -17.12 -4.43
N LEU A 36 14.31 -16.74 -3.85
CA LEU A 36 13.82 -17.39 -2.63
C LEU A 36 13.22 -18.79 -2.88
N ALA A 37 12.65 -19.03 -4.08
CA ALA A 37 12.16 -20.34 -4.48
C ALA A 37 13.29 -21.39 -4.54
N MET A 38 14.51 -21.01 -4.97
CA MET A 38 15.68 -21.89 -4.96
C MET A 38 16.06 -22.36 -3.54
N GLN A 39 15.60 -21.64 -2.52
CA GLN A 39 15.84 -21.96 -1.11
C GLN A 39 14.63 -22.63 -0.44
N GLY A 40 13.54 -22.83 -1.18
CA GLY A 40 12.28 -23.37 -0.65
C GLY A 40 11.47 -22.36 0.19
N TYR A 41 11.76 -21.06 0.03
CA TYR A 41 11.15 -19.98 0.79
C TYR A 41 10.06 -19.21 0.04
N ALA A 42 9.81 -19.56 -1.22
CA ALA A 42 8.75 -19.01 -2.05
C ALA A 42 8.26 -20.04 -3.07
N GLU A 43 7.08 -19.79 -3.65
CA GLU A 43 6.73 -20.29 -4.97
C GLU A 43 7.21 -19.27 -6.00
N PHE A 44 7.85 -19.72 -7.09
CA PHE A 44 8.30 -18.82 -8.14
C PHE A 44 7.07 -18.24 -8.89
N GLU A 45 6.96 -16.92 -8.88
CA GLU A 45 5.97 -16.17 -9.65
C GLU A 45 6.68 -15.43 -10.78
N ASP A 46 6.40 -15.81 -12.03
CA ASP A 46 6.93 -15.11 -13.18
C ASP A 46 6.17 -13.79 -13.43
N TYR A 47 6.71 -12.94 -14.29
CA TYR A 47 6.11 -11.66 -14.65
C TYR A 47 4.63 -11.79 -15.07
N ALA A 48 4.31 -12.82 -15.86
CA ALA A 48 2.95 -13.04 -16.40
C ALA A 48 1.99 -13.58 -15.34
N SER A 49 2.49 -14.16 -14.25
CA SER A 49 1.69 -14.63 -13.11
C SER A 49 1.45 -13.53 -12.08
N ILE A 50 2.30 -12.50 -12.03
CA ILE A 50 2.10 -11.29 -11.21
C ILE A 50 1.10 -10.36 -11.93
N ASP A 51 1.39 -9.93 -13.16
CA ASP A 51 0.49 -9.10 -13.99
C ASP A 51 -0.51 -10.00 -14.75
N LYS A 52 -1.61 -10.37 -14.08
CA LYS A 52 -2.56 -11.40 -14.57
C LYS A 52 -3.60 -10.86 -15.53
N ALA A 53 -4.00 -9.58 -15.41
CA ALA A 53 -5.07 -9.01 -16.18
C ALA A 53 -4.73 -8.92 -17.69
N PRO A 54 -5.68 -9.17 -18.60
CA PRO A 54 -5.43 -9.05 -20.04
C PRO A 54 -4.94 -7.67 -20.47
N GLU A 55 -5.41 -6.60 -19.81
CA GLU A 55 -4.94 -5.23 -20.07
C GLU A 55 -3.52 -5.00 -19.61
N GLU A 56 -3.09 -5.57 -18.48
CA GLU A 56 -1.72 -5.50 -17.97
C GLU A 56 -0.76 -6.15 -18.98
N LYS A 57 -1.11 -7.35 -19.44
CA LYS A 57 -0.33 -8.07 -20.45
C LYS A 57 -0.26 -7.35 -21.81
N ALA A 58 -1.37 -6.72 -22.22
CA ALA A 58 -1.43 -5.98 -23.49
C ALA A 58 -0.64 -4.69 -23.48
N ARG A 59 -0.57 -4.01 -22.32
CA ARG A 59 0.11 -2.72 -22.16
C ARG A 59 1.52 -2.85 -21.61
N GLY A 60 1.88 -3.99 -21.01
CA GLY A 60 3.16 -4.21 -20.31
C GLY A 60 3.32 -3.36 -19.04
N ILE A 61 2.22 -2.98 -18.38
CA ILE A 61 2.22 -2.16 -17.16
C ILE A 61 1.31 -2.78 -16.11
N THR A 62 1.71 -2.68 -14.84
CA THR A 62 0.87 -3.09 -13.71
C THR A 62 -0.27 -2.10 -13.50
N ILE A 63 -1.50 -2.58 -13.43
CA ILE A 63 -2.72 -1.79 -13.21
C ILE A 63 -3.25 -1.99 -11.80
N ASN A 64 -3.38 -3.25 -11.39
CA ASN A 64 -3.86 -3.64 -10.08
C ASN A 64 -2.69 -4.02 -9.17
N THR A 65 -2.88 -3.89 -7.86
CA THR A 65 -1.92 -4.43 -6.90
C THR A 65 -1.92 -5.94 -6.97
N ALA A 66 -0.74 -6.54 -7.07
CA ALA A 66 -0.57 -7.99 -6.96
C ALA A 66 0.05 -8.33 -5.60
N HIS A 67 -0.39 -9.44 -5.01
CA HIS A 67 0.12 -9.91 -3.72
C HIS A 67 0.89 -11.21 -3.92
N VAL A 68 2.12 -11.23 -3.45
CA VAL A 68 3.02 -12.39 -3.52
C VAL A 68 3.50 -12.74 -2.12
N GLU A 69 3.60 -14.04 -1.81
CA GLU A 69 4.05 -14.57 -0.52
C GLU A 69 5.48 -15.13 -0.64
N TYR A 70 6.34 -14.77 0.31
CA TYR A 70 7.63 -15.41 0.48
C TYR A 70 8.16 -15.24 1.91
N GLN A 71 9.28 -15.89 2.20
CA GLN A 71 9.93 -15.78 3.50
C GLN A 71 11.44 -15.73 3.36
N THR A 72 12.11 -15.24 4.40
CA THR A 72 13.55 -15.36 4.64
C THR A 72 13.77 -16.25 5.86
N ASP A 73 15.00 -16.41 6.30
CA ASP A 73 15.26 -17.09 7.57
C ASP A 73 14.64 -16.37 8.77
N ALA A 74 14.55 -15.03 8.71
CA ALA A 74 14.10 -14.17 9.79
C ALA A 74 12.59 -13.93 9.79
N ARG A 75 11.96 -13.76 8.61
CA ARG A 75 10.61 -13.19 8.48
C ARG A 75 9.77 -13.85 7.40
N HIS A 76 8.46 -13.71 7.54
CA HIS A 76 7.45 -14.02 6.52
C HIS A 76 6.94 -12.72 5.91
N TYR A 77 6.90 -12.64 4.59
CA TYR A 77 6.52 -11.44 3.85
C TYR A 77 5.25 -11.63 3.01
N ALA A 78 4.35 -10.66 3.11
CA ALA A 78 3.38 -10.37 2.07
C ALA A 78 3.92 -9.20 1.25
N HIS A 79 4.15 -9.41 -0.02
CA HIS A 79 4.68 -8.40 -0.93
C HIS A 79 3.58 -7.88 -1.84
N VAL A 80 3.40 -6.56 -1.86
CA VAL A 80 2.43 -5.86 -2.70
C VAL A 80 3.16 -5.20 -3.86
N ASP A 81 3.00 -5.73 -5.07
CA ASP A 81 3.50 -5.07 -6.28
C ASP A 81 2.54 -3.96 -6.69
N CYS A 82 3.02 -2.70 -6.66
CA CYS A 82 2.20 -1.52 -6.92
C CYS A 82 2.34 -1.01 -8.34
N PRO A 83 1.25 -0.52 -8.97
CA PRO A 83 1.33 0.13 -10.26
C PRO A 83 2.23 1.38 -10.20
N GLY A 84 2.96 1.63 -11.30
CA GLY A 84 3.83 2.80 -11.42
C GLY A 84 3.20 3.96 -12.16
N HIS A 85 2.14 3.74 -12.96
CA HIS A 85 1.55 4.74 -13.83
C HIS A 85 0.58 5.66 -13.07
N ALA A 86 0.61 6.95 -13.40
CA ALA A 86 -0.19 7.98 -12.72
C ALA A 86 -1.72 7.72 -12.76
N ASP A 87 -2.23 7.09 -13.82
CA ASP A 87 -3.66 6.76 -13.94
C ASP A 87 -4.14 5.76 -12.86
N TYR A 88 -3.22 4.97 -12.30
CA TYR A 88 -3.53 3.92 -11.31
C TYR A 88 -3.10 4.28 -9.89
N ILE A 89 -2.88 5.55 -9.63
CA ILE A 89 -2.43 6.06 -8.33
C ILE A 89 -3.36 5.66 -7.16
N LYS A 90 -4.65 5.50 -7.41
CA LYS A 90 -5.62 4.97 -6.42
C LYS A 90 -5.23 3.58 -5.91
N ASN A 91 -4.82 2.72 -6.82
CA ASN A 91 -4.39 1.36 -6.49
C ASN A 91 -3.04 1.38 -5.76
N MET A 92 -2.14 2.29 -6.17
CA MET A 92 -0.88 2.54 -5.47
C MET A 92 -1.12 2.99 -4.02
N ILE A 93 -2.01 3.99 -3.78
CA ILE A 93 -2.34 4.47 -2.43
C ILE A 93 -2.90 3.33 -1.58
N THR A 94 -3.80 2.52 -2.15
CA THR A 94 -4.37 1.36 -1.44
C THR A 94 -3.31 0.33 -1.07
N GLY A 95 -2.39 0.03 -2.00
CA GLY A 95 -1.27 -0.87 -1.75
C GLY A 95 -0.32 -0.32 -0.69
N ALA A 96 0.09 0.95 -0.83
CA ALA A 96 1.01 1.59 0.10
C ALA A 96 0.45 1.69 1.54
N ALA A 97 -0.85 1.88 1.70
CA ALA A 97 -1.50 1.91 3.02
C ALA A 97 -1.41 0.57 3.77
N GLN A 98 -1.10 -0.52 3.06
CA GLN A 98 -0.93 -1.85 3.66
C GLN A 98 0.51 -2.16 4.07
N MET A 99 1.49 -1.35 3.64
CA MET A 99 2.90 -1.67 3.82
C MET A 99 3.40 -1.30 5.22
N ASP A 100 4.22 -2.17 5.77
CA ASP A 100 5.04 -1.95 6.96
C ASP A 100 6.44 -1.43 6.58
N GLY A 101 6.78 -1.50 5.30
CA GLY A 101 7.95 -0.94 4.66
C GLY A 101 7.85 -1.03 3.14
N ALA A 102 8.65 -0.27 2.41
CA ALA A 102 8.63 -0.27 0.96
C ALA A 102 10.03 -0.48 0.35
N ILE A 103 10.06 -1.07 -0.84
CA ILE A 103 11.23 -1.10 -1.72
C ILE A 103 10.99 -0.06 -2.81
N LEU A 104 11.77 1.01 -2.79
CA LEU A 104 11.76 2.02 -3.83
C LEU A 104 12.64 1.58 -4.99
N VAL A 105 12.04 1.34 -6.14
CA VAL A 105 12.76 0.89 -7.35
C VAL A 105 13.01 2.08 -8.28
N ILE A 106 14.27 2.36 -8.55
CA ILE A 106 14.72 3.45 -9.42
C ILE A 106 15.67 2.88 -10.46
N ALA A 107 15.44 3.16 -11.74
CA ALA A 107 16.39 2.79 -12.79
C ALA A 107 17.61 3.71 -12.73
N ALA A 108 18.81 3.13 -12.70
CA ALA A 108 20.07 3.88 -12.69
C ALA A 108 20.26 4.76 -13.93
N THR A 109 19.61 4.40 -15.05
CA THR A 109 19.63 5.15 -16.31
C THR A 109 18.80 6.44 -16.25
N ASP A 110 17.81 6.53 -15.36
CA ASP A 110 16.80 7.58 -15.39
C ASP A 110 16.77 8.44 -14.12
N GLY A 111 17.27 7.90 -13.00
CA GLY A 111 17.19 8.54 -11.69
C GLY A 111 15.76 8.70 -11.14
N PRO A 112 15.56 9.56 -10.13
CA PRO A 112 14.24 9.84 -9.55
C PRO A 112 13.35 10.65 -10.49
N MET A 113 12.28 10.05 -10.99
CA MET A 113 11.34 10.65 -11.92
C MET A 113 10.06 11.17 -11.22
N ALA A 114 9.13 11.77 -11.99
CA ALA A 114 7.94 12.41 -11.46
C ALA A 114 7.06 11.47 -10.60
N GLN A 115 6.81 10.22 -11.06
CA GLN A 115 6.03 9.27 -10.26
C GLN A 115 6.82 8.73 -9.05
N THR A 116 8.17 8.68 -9.11
CA THR A 116 8.99 8.37 -7.93
C THR A 116 8.72 9.37 -6.82
N LYS A 117 8.71 10.66 -7.14
CA LYS A 117 8.43 11.76 -6.23
C LYS A 117 7.00 11.69 -5.68
N GLU A 118 6.01 11.44 -6.53
CA GLU A 118 4.62 11.27 -6.11
C GLU A 118 4.44 10.04 -5.21
N HIS A 119 5.11 8.92 -5.50
CA HIS A 119 5.05 7.71 -4.67
C HIS A 119 5.69 7.92 -3.30
N LEU A 120 6.80 8.65 -3.21
CA LEU A 120 7.43 9.00 -1.92
C LEU A 120 6.51 9.88 -1.07
N LEU A 121 5.93 10.91 -1.69
CA LEU A 121 4.96 11.77 -1.03
C LEU A 121 3.78 10.96 -0.46
N LEU A 122 3.20 10.10 -1.27
CA LEU A 122 2.06 9.27 -0.87
C LEU A 122 2.45 8.23 0.19
N ALA A 123 3.60 7.57 0.06
CA ALA A 123 4.12 6.65 1.07
C ALA A 123 4.27 7.34 2.43
N ARG A 124 4.80 8.58 2.43
CA ARG A 124 4.90 9.40 3.64
C ARG A 124 3.54 9.71 4.25
N GLN A 125 2.57 10.08 3.40
CA GLN A 125 1.21 10.44 3.82
C GLN A 125 0.43 9.25 4.42
N VAL A 126 0.50 8.09 3.79
CA VAL A 126 -0.16 6.88 4.32
C VAL A 126 0.60 6.28 5.52
N GLY A 127 1.81 6.76 5.76
CA GLY A 127 2.59 6.41 6.95
C GLY A 127 3.46 5.17 6.81
N VAL A 128 3.99 4.88 5.62
CA VAL A 128 5.03 3.87 5.43
C VAL A 128 6.25 4.25 6.28
N PRO A 129 6.65 3.42 7.26
CA PRO A 129 7.63 3.85 8.27
C PRO A 129 9.08 3.78 7.78
N ALA A 130 9.40 2.90 6.83
CA ALA A 130 10.76 2.67 6.35
C ALA A 130 10.78 2.31 4.85
N ILE A 131 11.85 2.72 4.18
CA ILE A 131 12.09 2.45 2.76
C ILE A 131 13.50 1.87 2.60
N VAL A 132 13.64 0.87 1.71
CA VAL A 132 14.92 0.41 1.18
C VAL A 132 14.94 0.72 -0.32
N VAL A 133 16.06 1.14 -0.86
CA VAL A 133 16.16 1.48 -2.29
C VAL A 133 16.82 0.35 -3.05
N PHE A 134 16.24 0.00 -4.21
CA PHE A 134 16.88 -0.82 -5.22
C PHE A 134 17.14 0.01 -6.47
N MET A 135 18.41 0.36 -6.72
CA MET A 135 18.86 1.04 -7.92
C MET A 135 19.05 -0.01 -9.02
N ASN A 136 18.00 -0.18 -9.81
CA ASN A 136 17.85 -1.20 -10.84
C ASN A 136 18.51 -0.78 -12.16
N LYS A 137 18.74 -1.72 -13.06
CA LYS A 137 19.37 -1.53 -14.38
C LYS A 137 20.79 -0.95 -14.28
N ALA A 138 21.48 -1.19 -13.18
CA ALA A 138 22.87 -0.73 -13.02
C ALA A 138 23.82 -1.36 -14.05
N ASP A 139 23.47 -2.50 -14.61
CA ASP A 139 24.16 -3.17 -15.71
C ASP A 139 24.15 -2.42 -17.04
N LEU A 140 23.31 -1.40 -17.17
CA LEU A 140 23.23 -0.54 -18.37
C LEU A 140 24.07 0.74 -18.24
N VAL A 141 24.72 0.95 -17.11
CA VAL A 141 25.54 2.14 -16.82
C VAL A 141 26.98 1.69 -16.58
N ASP A 142 27.87 1.99 -17.52
CA ASP A 142 29.27 1.61 -17.46
C ASP A 142 30.15 2.60 -16.64
N ASP A 143 29.57 3.75 -16.23
CA ASP A 143 30.28 4.82 -15.54
C ASP A 143 29.93 4.82 -14.05
N GLU A 144 30.92 4.47 -13.20
CA GLU A 144 30.76 4.43 -11.75
C GLU A 144 30.45 5.84 -11.16
N GLU A 145 31.01 6.91 -11.72
CA GLU A 145 30.74 8.29 -11.26
C GLU A 145 29.27 8.65 -11.51
N LEU A 146 28.67 8.17 -12.60
CA LEU A 146 27.27 8.37 -12.90
C LEU A 146 26.37 7.61 -11.91
N LEU A 147 26.73 6.38 -11.52
CA LEU A 147 26.00 5.64 -10.51
C LEU A 147 26.04 6.34 -9.15
N GLU A 148 27.18 6.90 -8.75
CA GLU A 148 27.31 7.69 -7.52
C GLU A 148 26.44 8.96 -7.56
N LEU A 149 26.40 9.66 -8.70
CA LEU A 149 25.56 10.85 -8.88
C LEU A 149 24.05 10.51 -8.75
N VAL A 150 23.63 9.42 -9.37
CA VAL A 150 22.23 8.95 -9.26
C VAL A 150 21.90 8.57 -7.81
N GLU A 151 22.82 7.92 -7.11
CA GLU A 151 22.62 7.59 -5.69
C GLU A 151 22.48 8.86 -4.84
N MET A 152 23.31 9.89 -5.09
CA MET A 152 23.18 11.20 -4.42
C MET A 152 21.80 11.83 -4.67
N GLU A 153 21.33 11.86 -5.92
CA GLU A 153 20.02 12.40 -6.26
C GLU A 153 18.87 11.62 -5.57
N ILE A 154 19.02 10.30 -5.46
CA ILE A 154 18.07 9.46 -4.71
C ILE A 154 18.03 9.88 -3.23
N ARG A 155 19.18 10.02 -2.59
CA ARG A 155 19.29 10.41 -1.17
C ARG A 155 18.73 11.81 -0.92
N GLU A 156 19.02 12.77 -1.77
CA GLU A 156 18.45 14.13 -1.73
C GLU A 156 16.92 14.10 -1.89
N THR A 157 16.42 13.31 -2.84
CA THR A 157 14.98 13.17 -3.06
C THR A 157 14.30 12.54 -1.85
N LEU A 158 14.87 11.50 -1.24
CA LEU A 158 14.34 10.89 -0.02
C LEU A 158 14.29 11.88 1.13
N SER A 159 15.37 12.65 1.33
CA SER A 159 15.47 13.67 2.38
C SER A 159 14.45 14.80 2.19
N PHE A 160 14.20 15.21 0.94
CA PHE A 160 13.18 16.20 0.60
C PHE A 160 11.77 15.75 1.03
N TYR A 161 11.46 14.44 0.90
CA TYR A 161 10.19 13.86 1.35
C TYR A 161 10.21 13.35 2.80
N GLU A 162 11.13 13.86 3.62
CA GLU A 162 11.26 13.58 5.06
C GLU A 162 11.54 12.10 5.38
N PHE A 163 12.18 11.36 4.50
CA PHE A 163 12.80 10.09 4.83
C PHE A 163 14.29 10.30 5.16
N PRO A 164 14.90 9.47 6.01
CA PRO A 164 16.31 9.64 6.40
C PRO A 164 17.26 9.20 5.26
N GLY A 165 17.34 10.01 4.20
CA GLY A 165 18.01 9.68 2.93
C GLY A 165 19.46 9.22 3.08
N ASP A 166 20.20 9.77 4.06
CA ASP A 166 21.61 9.40 4.31
C ASP A 166 21.75 7.99 4.91
N ASP A 167 20.77 7.56 5.71
CA ASP A 167 20.82 6.29 6.45
C ASP A 167 20.15 5.12 5.69
N ILE A 168 19.38 5.42 4.64
CA ILE A 168 18.62 4.42 3.87
C ILE A 168 19.56 3.53 3.06
N PRO A 169 19.45 2.19 3.16
CA PRO A 169 20.20 1.29 2.30
C PRO A 169 19.84 1.48 0.82
N VAL A 170 20.86 1.66 -0.02
CA VAL A 170 20.73 1.70 -1.48
C VAL A 170 21.49 0.51 -2.07
N ILE A 171 20.75 -0.41 -2.66
CA ILE A 171 21.29 -1.62 -3.27
C ILE A 171 21.30 -1.44 -4.79
N GLN A 172 22.45 -1.59 -5.40
CA GLN A 172 22.64 -1.51 -6.86
C GLN A 172 22.55 -2.90 -7.48
N GLY A 173 21.91 -3.01 -8.66
CA GLY A 173 21.87 -4.29 -9.36
C GLY A 173 21.00 -4.32 -10.61
N SER A 174 20.82 -5.52 -11.14
CA SER A 174 19.94 -5.82 -12.26
C SER A 174 18.95 -6.91 -11.91
N ALA A 175 17.71 -6.51 -11.72
CA ALA A 175 16.62 -7.45 -11.48
C ALA A 175 16.40 -8.39 -12.69
N LEU A 176 16.61 -7.88 -13.91
CA LEU A 176 16.47 -8.68 -15.13
C LEU A 176 17.53 -9.78 -15.20
N ASN A 177 18.79 -9.45 -14.96
CA ASN A 177 19.88 -10.43 -15.01
C ASN A 177 19.66 -11.55 -13.97
N ALA A 178 19.21 -11.21 -12.76
CA ALA A 178 18.81 -12.20 -11.76
C ALA A 178 17.62 -13.05 -12.23
N LEU A 179 16.61 -12.42 -12.85
CA LEU A 179 15.40 -13.14 -13.30
C LEU A 179 15.70 -14.13 -14.45
N ILE A 180 16.53 -13.74 -15.43
CA ILE A 180 16.80 -14.58 -16.62
C ILE A 180 17.97 -15.54 -16.41
N SER A 181 18.75 -15.43 -15.32
CA SER A 181 19.85 -16.35 -15.00
C SER A 181 19.37 -17.80 -14.99
N GLU A 182 20.10 -18.69 -15.65
CA GLU A 182 19.84 -20.14 -15.63
C GLU A 182 20.57 -20.86 -14.50
N SER A 183 21.34 -20.12 -13.65
CA SER A 183 22.07 -20.70 -12.53
C SER A 183 21.12 -21.20 -11.46
N ASN A 184 21.38 -22.42 -10.98
CA ASN A 184 20.71 -22.98 -9.80
C ASN A 184 21.54 -22.79 -8.50
N ASP A 185 22.66 -22.08 -8.59
CA ASP A 185 23.46 -21.72 -7.42
C ASP A 185 22.99 -20.36 -6.87
N LYS A 186 22.41 -20.37 -5.68
CA LYS A 186 21.99 -19.16 -4.98
C LYS A 186 23.11 -18.15 -4.71
N ASN A 187 24.38 -18.59 -4.77
CA ASN A 187 25.55 -17.74 -4.59
C ASN A 187 26.14 -17.24 -5.92
N ALA A 188 25.48 -17.51 -7.04
CA ALA A 188 25.92 -16.98 -8.32
C ALA A 188 25.89 -15.43 -8.31
N PRO A 189 26.84 -14.78 -9.00
CA PRO A 189 26.97 -13.31 -8.97
C PRO A 189 25.70 -12.57 -9.34
N GLU A 190 24.88 -13.12 -10.26
CA GLU A 190 23.63 -12.52 -10.73
C GLU A 190 22.59 -12.35 -9.62
N TYR A 191 22.64 -13.19 -8.57
CA TYR A 191 21.73 -13.11 -7.44
C TYR A 191 22.27 -12.28 -6.28
N ALA A 192 23.50 -11.82 -6.33
CA ALA A 192 24.14 -11.11 -5.22
C ALA A 192 23.35 -9.84 -4.81
N CYS A 193 22.84 -9.08 -5.81
CA CYS A 193 22.04 -7.90 -5.55
C CYS A 193 20.67 -8.22 -4.90
N ILE A 194 20.04 -9.33 -5.30
CA ILE A 194 18.77 -9.76 -4.69
C ILE A 194 18.97 -10.22 -3.25
N LYS A 195 20.06 -10.98 -3.02
CA LYS A 195 20.45 -11.36 -1.64
C LYS A 195 20.69 -10.12 -0.78
N ALA A 196 21.52 -9.18 -1.25
CA ALA A 196 21.84 -7.96 -0.51
C ALA A 196 20.56 -7.13 -0.23
N LEU A 197 19.63 -7.06 -1.19
CA LEU A 197 18.34 -6.40 -1.00
C LEU A 197 17.53 -7.07 0.12
N MET A 198 17.42 -8.40 0.12
CA MET A 198 16.63 -9.10 1.12
C MET A 198 17.26 -9.02 2.51
N ASP A 199 18.60 -9.07 2.59
CA ASP A 199 19.35 -8.84 3.83
C ASP A 199 19.07 -7.41 4.36
N ALA A 200 19.11 -6.39 3.51
CA ALA A 200 18.80 -5.01 3.89
C ALA A 200 17.32 -4.83 4.32
N VAL A 201 16.38 -5.50 3.66
CA VAL A 201 14.96 -5.48 4.04
C VAL A 201 14.77 -6.14 5.41
N ASP A 202 15.41 -7.27 5.68
CA ASP A 202 15.34 -7.94 6.98
C ASP A 202 15.92 -7.09 8.12
N GLU A 203 16.99 -6.34 7.86
CA GLU A 203 17.70 -5.54 8.86
C GLU A 203 17.04 -4.16 9.07
N TYR A 204 16.73 -3.45 7.98
CA TYR A 204 16.34 -2.03 8.05
C TYR A 204 14.84 -1.80 8.27
N ILE A 205 13.97 -2.64 7.69
CA ILE A 205 12.52 -2.50 7.88
C ILE A 205 12.14 -3.01 9.27
N PRO A 206 11.53 -2.17 10.13
CA PRO A 206 11.18 -2.58 11.47
C PRO A 206 10.08 -3.64 11.48
N THR A 207 10.11 -4.55 12.44
CA THR A 207 8.96 -5.41 12.72
C THR A 207 7.84 -4.55 13.28
N PRO A 208 6.66 -4.51 12.65
CA PRO A 208 5.61 -3.59 13.05
C PRO A 208 4.99 -3.99 14.40
N ASP A 209 4.67 -2.97 15.21
CA ASP A 209 3.85 -3.16 16.40
C ASP A 209 2.40 -3.39 16.00
N ARG A 210 1.87 -4.59 16.28
CA ARG A 210 0.51 -4.99 15.91
C ARG A 210 -0.48 -4.59 17.00
N LYS A 211 -1.48 -3.78 16.65
CA LYS A 211 -2.58 -3.35 17.54
C LYS A 211 -3.61 -4.48 17.71
N ALA A 212 -3.17 -5.66 18.17
CA ALA A 212 -4.02 -6.85 18.27
C ALA A 212 -5.10 -6.74 19.34
N ASP A 213 -4.88 -5.94 20.40
CA ASP A 213 -5.81 -5.76 21.53
C ASP A 213 -6.98 -4.80 21.22
N MET A 214 -6.94 -4.11 20.08
CA MET A 214 -8.03 -3.21 19.66
C MET A 214 -9.19 -3.99 19.04
N PRO A 215 -10.40 -3.39 18.94
CA PRO A 215 -11.50 -3.98 18.20
C PRO A 215 -11.13 -4.23 16.74
N PHE A 216 -11.46 -5.42 16.20
CA PHE A 216 -11.17 -5.79 14.81
C PHE A 216 -11.66 -4.75 13.81
N LEU A 217 -10.81 -4.43 12.84
CA LEU A 217 -11.13 -3.60 11.69
C LEU A 217 -10.27 -4.01 10.49
N MET A 218 -10.92 -4.22 9.35
CA MET A 218 -10.30 -4.54 8.07
C MET A 218 -10.95 -3.71 6.96
N PRO A 219 -10.24 -2.79 6.31
CA PRO A 219 -10.70 -2.12 5.10
C PRO A 219 -10.89 -3.14 3.96
N VAL A 220 -11.98 -3.02 3.22
CA VAL A 220 -12.28 -3.87 2.06
C VAL A 220 -11.54 -3.33 0.84
N GLU A 221 -10.74 -4.18 0.20
CA GLU A 221 -9.97 -3.85 -1.00
C GLU A 221 -10.61 -4.39 -2.25
N ASP A 222 -11.03 -5.65 -2.21
CA ASP A 222 -11.71 -6.31 -3.30
C ASP A 222 -12.78 -7.25 -2.78
N VAL A 223 -13.75 -7.54 -3.65
CA VAL A 223 -14.88 -8.43 -3.36
C VAL A 223 -15.13 -9.36 -4.52
N PHE A 224 -15.12 -10.64 -4.25
CA PHE A 224 -15.46 -11.66 -5.25
C PHE A 224 -16.35 -12.74 -4.68
N THR A 225 -16.93 -13.52 -5.56
CA THR A 225 -17.81 -14.64 -5.20
C THR A 225 -17.17 -15.96 -5.54
N ILE A 226 -17.13 -16.87 -4.58
CA ILE A 226 -16.75 -18.27 -4.81
C ILE A 226 -18.03 -19.08 -5.01
N SER A 227 -18.17 -19.71 -6.18
CA SER A 227 -19.34 -20.56 -6.51
C SER A 227 -19.55 -21.63 -5.45
N GLY A 228 -20.75 -21.68 -4.86
CA GLY A 228 -21.12 -22.63 -3.81
C GLY A 228 -20.61 -22.31 -2.41
N ARG A 229 -19.77 -21.28 -2.22
CA ARG A 229 -19.28 -20.88 -0.88
C ARG A 229 -19.80 -19.53 -0.41
N GLY A 230 -19.90 -18.54 -1.29
CA GLY A 230 -20.41 -17.21 -0.96
C GLY A 230 -19.48 -16.08 -1.35
N THR A 231 -19.69 -14.91 -0.76
CA THR A 231 -18.94 -13.68 -1.00
C THR A 231 -17.71 -13.63 -0.09
N VAL A 232 -16.57 -13.30 -0.69
CA VAL A 232 -15.29 -13.07 -0.01
C VAL A 232 -14.94 -11.59 -0.11
N ALA A 233 -14.64 -10.98 1.00
CA ALA A 233 -14.03 -9.66 1.08
C ALA A 233 -12.53 -9.82 1.40
N THR A 234 -11.66 -9.19 0.63
CA THR A 234 -10.22 -9.17 0.88
C THR A 234 -9.79 -7.85 1.48
N GLY A 235 -8.72 -7.88 2.25
CA GLY A 235 -8.10 -6.72 2.82
C GLY A 235 -7.04 -7.07 3.85
N ARG A 236 -6.28 -6.06 4.25
CA ARG A 236 -5.37 -6.16 5.40
C ARG A 236 -6.12 -5.88 6.69
N VAL A 237 -5.93 -6.70 7.69
CA VAL A 237 -6.42 -6.40 9.04
C VAL A 237 -5.64 -5.22 9.60
N GLU A 238 -6.31 -4.06 9.78
CA GLU A 238 -5.68 -2.83 10.26
C GLU A 238 -5.40 -2.90 11.76
N ARG A 239 -6.32 -3.53 12.51
CA ARG A 239 -6.20 -3.72 13.96
C ARG A 239 -7.09 -4.84 14.48
N GLY A 240 -6.80 -5.31 15.69
CA GLY A 240 -7.57 -6.34 16.37
C GLY A 240 -7.36 -7.74 15.81
N GLN A 241 -8.25 -8.63 16.20
CA GLN A 241 -8.29 -10.02 15.77
C GLN A 241 -9.69 -10.43 15.38
N ILE A 242 -9.82 -11.40 14.48
CA ILE A 242 -11.07 -12.05 14.07
C ILE A 242 -10.89 -13.56 14.00
N LYS A 243 -11.84 -14.32 14.55
CA LYS A 243 -11.88 -15.76 14.46
C LYS A 243 -13.03 -16.23 13.56
N LYS A 244 -12.94 -17.47 13.11
CA LYS A 244 -14.05 -18.10 12.38
C LYS A 244 -15.32 -18.09 13.23
N ASN A 245 -16.45 -17.88 12.58
CA ASN A 245 -17.79 -17.78 13.15
C ASN A 245 -18.03 -16.57 14.07
N GLU A 246 -17.14 -15.59 14.07
CA GLU A 246 -17.40 -14.32 14.77
C GLU A 246 -18.27 -13.37 13.94
N PRO A 247 -19.16 -12.61 14.61
CA PRO A 247 -19.98 -11.60 13.96
C PRO A 247 -19.15 -10.36 13.62
N VAL A 248 -19.45 -9.76 12.47
CA VAL A 248 -18.87 -8.49 12.00
C VAL A 248 -19.94 -7.59 11.41
N GLU A 249 -19.66 -6.30 11.35
CA GLU A 249 -20.45 -5.32 10.63
C GLU A 249 -19.68 -4.83 9.39
N ILE A 250 -20.42 -4.60 8.31
CA ILE A 250 -19.98 -3.90 7.10
C ILE A 250 -20.40 -2.45 7.27
N VAL A 251 -19.44 -1.51 7.27
CA VAL A 251 -19.67 -0.11 7.57
C VAL A 251 -19.03 0.80 6.50
N GLY A 252 -19.71 1.88 6.15
CA GLY A 252 -19.26 2.89 5.20
C GLY A 252 -19.97 2.80 3.85
N LEU A 253 -19.88 3.88 3.05
CA LEU A 253 -20.54 4.12 1.77
C LEU A 253 -22.07 4.09 1.82
N ARG A 254 -22.65 3.66 2.92
CA ARG A 254 -24.10 3.64 3.21
C ARG A 254 -24.33 4.09 4.65
N GLU A 255 -25.50 4.65 4.92
CA GLU A 255 -25.89 5.02 6.27
C GLU A 255 -26.16 3.79 7.14
N ASP A 256 -26.76 2.76 6.55
CA ASP A 256 -27.10 1.52 7.25
C ASP A 256 -25.87 0.58 7.35
N LYS A 257 -25.74 -0.04 8.51
CA LYS A 257 -24.78 -1.10 8.78
C LYS A 257 -25.39 -2.45 8.44
N GLN A 258 -24.61 -3.32 7.83
CA GLN A 258 -25.01 -4.71 7.60
C GLN A 258 -24.24 -5.65 8.51
N SER A 259 -24.94 -6.41 9.32
CA SER A 259 -24.32 -7.46 10.16
C SER A 259 -24.20 -8.77 9.39
N THR A 260 -23.07 -9.46 9.58
CA THR A 260 -22.81 -10.79 9.02
C THR A 260 -21.87 -11.59 9.93
N VAL A 261 -21.45 -12.76 9.48
CA VAL A 261 -20.54 -13.65 10.21
C VAL A 261 -19.42 -14.08 9.25
N VAL A 262 -18.18 -14.00 9.72
CA VAL A 262 -17.01 -14.55 9.01
C VAL A 262 -17.00 -16.06 9.19
N THR A 263 -17.32 -16.82 8.14
CA THR A 263 -17.42 -18.28 8.21
C THR A 263 -16.09 -18.98 7.98
N ASP A 264 -15.19 -18.35 7.21
CA ASP A 264 -13.87 -18.88 6.94
C ASP A 264 -12.88 -17.74 6.70
N ILE A 265 -11.60 -17.99 6.95
CA ILE A 265 -10.51 -17.01 6.78
C ILE A 265 -9.39 -17.69 6.01
N GLU A 266 -8.91 -17.04 4.96
CA GLU A 266 -7.81 -17.55 4.12
C GLU A 266 -6.76 -16.46 3.93
N MET A 267 -5.48 -16.87 3.92
CA MET A 267 -4.35 -16.04 3.54
C MET A 267 -3.45 -16.86 2.61
N PHE A 268 -3.15 -16.34 1.40
CA PHE A 268 -2.36 -17.04 0.38
C PHE A 268 -2.85 -18.49 0.13
N HIS A 269 -4.17 -18.64 -0.05
CA HIS A 269 -4.84 -19.94 -0.25
C HIS A 269 -4.73 -20.95 0.91
N LYS A 270 -4.15 -20.56 2.05
CA LYS A 270 -4.05 -21.37 3.28
C LYS A 270 -5.14 -20.95 4.27
N LEU A 271 -5.70 -21.92 5.00
CA LEU A 271 -6.74 -21.67 6.01
C LEU A 271 -6.12 -21.14 7.29
N LEU A 272 -6.78 -20.13 7.90
CA LEU A 272 -6.45 -19.62 9.22
C LEU A 272 -7.59 -19.93 10.20
N ASP A 273 -7.25 -20.23 11.45
CA ASP A 273 -8.21 -20.34 12.53
C ASP A 273 -8.63 -18.95 13.06
N TYR A 274 -7.71 -17.99 12.99
CA TYR A 274 -7.93 -16.56 13.29
C TYR A 274 -7.00 -15.69 12.44
N ALA A 275 -7.39 -14.44 12.24
CA ALA A 275 -6.53 -13.41 11.66
C ALA A 275 -6.33 -12.28 12.66
N GLU A 276 -5.18 -11.62 12.57
CA GLU A 276 -4.78 -10.51 13.44
C GLU A 276 -4.24 -9.33 12.65
N ALA A 277 -4.08 -8.20 13.34
CA ALA A 277 -3.54 -6.99 12.73
C ALA A 277 -2.29 -7.28 11.91
N GLY A 278 -2.28 -6.82 10.66
CA GLY A 278 -1.23 -7.03 9.68
C GLY A 278 -1.47 -8.15 8.69
N ASP A 279 -2.35 -9.10 8.95
CA ASP A 279 -2.64 -10.18 8.01
C ASP A 279 -3.42 -9.68 6.79
N ASN A 280 -3.00 -10.10 5.59
CA ASN A 280 -3.76 -9.90 4.36
C ASN A 280 -4.67 -11.10 4.13
N ILE A 281 -5.96 -10.93 4.32
CA ILE A 281 -6.90 -12.05 4.34
C ILE A 281 -8.04 -11.92 3.33
N GLY A 282 -8.57 -13.07 2.96
CA GLY A 282 -9.91 -13.21 2.41
C GLY A 282 -10.88 -13.71 3.48
N ALA A 283 -11.85 -12.90 3.85
CA ALA A 283 -12.91 -13.25 4.80
C ALA A 283 -14.15 -13.72 4.05
N LEU A 284 -14.56 -14.97 4.23
CA LEU A 284 -15.78 -15.53 3.67
C LEU A 284 -16.98 -15.10 4.53
N LEU A 285 -17.94 -14.40 3.93
CA LEU A 285 -19.08 -13.78 4.63
C LEU A 285 -20.36 -14.59 4.41
N ARG A 286 -21.12 -14.79 5.50
CA ARG A 286 -22.38 -15.53 5.46
C ARG A 286 -23.52 -14.66 4.95
N GLY A 287 -24.21 -15.11 3.88
CA GLY A 287 -25.46 -14.49 3.42
C GLY A 287 -25.32 -13.06 2.88
N VAL A 288 -24.11 -12.63 2.53
CA VAL A 288 -23.85 -11.33 1.90
C VAL A 288 -23.78 -11.52 0.38
N ASP A 289 -24.61 -10.78 -0.35
CA ASP A 289 -24.51 -10.70 -1.80
C ASP A 289 -23.35 -9.76 -2.17
N LYS A 290 -22.56 -10.09 -3.23
CA LYS A 290 -21.47 -9.25 -3.73
C LYS A 290 -21.91 -7.79 -3.98
N ARG A 291 -23.16 -7.55 -4.36
CA ARG A 291 -23.73 -6.21 -4.59
C ARG A 291 -23.92 -5.37 -3.33
N ASN A 292 -23.86 -6.00 -2.16
CA ASN A 292 -24.08 -5.35 -0.86
C ASN A 292 -22.80 -5.01 -0.12
N ILE A 293 -21.67 -5.38 -0.66
CA ILE A 293 -20.34 -5.04 -0.13
C ILE A 293 -19.43 -4.61 -1.27
N GLU A 294 -18.65 -3.57 -1.04
CA GLU A 294 -17.78 -2.99 -2.06
C GLU A 294 -16.48 -2.44 -1.44
N ARG A 295 -15.48 -2.24 -2.30
CA ARG A 295 -14.23 -1.58 -1.93
C ARG A 295 -14.51 -0.21 -1.28
N GLY A 296 -13.82 0.07 -0.19
CA GLY A 296 -13.97 1.32 0.56
C GLY A 296 -14.81 1.21 1.82
N GLN A 297 -15.60 0.15 1.94
CA GLN A 297 -16.22 -0.21 3.21
C GLN A 297 -15.21 -0.86 4.15
N VAL A 298 -15.55 -1.03 5.41
CA VAL A 298 -14.76 -1.79 6.38
C VAL A 298 -15.56 -2.94 6.97
N LEU A 299 -14.88 -4.06 7.23
CA LEU A 299 -15.38 -5.09 8.15
C LEU A 299 -14.87 -4.75 9.55
N CYS A 300 -15.74 -4.69 10.53
CA CYS A 300 -15.37 -4.33 11.88
C CYS A 300 -16.10 -5.14 12.94
N LYS A 301 -15.58 -5.13 14.16
CA LYS A 301 -16.29 -5.67 15.31
C LYS A 301 -17.63 -4.91 15.49
N PRO A 302 -18.75 -5.58 15.79
CA PRO A 302 -20.04 -4.92 15.96
C PRO A 302 -19.98 -3.71 16.89
N ASN A 303 -20.56 -2.60 16.45
CA ASN A 303 -20.64 -1.31 17.16
C ASN A 303 -19.29 -0.63 17.48
N SER A 304 -18.19 -1.03 16.84
CA SER A 304 -16.86 -0.45 17.08
C SER A 304 -16.57 0.82 16.27
N ILE A 305 -17.28 1.04 15.16
CA ILE A 305 -17.14 2.23 14.31
C ILE A 305 -18.50 2.60 13.70
N LYS A 306 -18.67 3.88 13.36
CA LYS A 306 -19.88 4.41 12.71
C LYS A 306 -19.58 4.97 11.33
N PRO A 307 -20.53 4.92 10.37
CA PRO A 307 -20.44 5.67 9.13
C PRO A 307 -20.75 7.15 9.44
N LEU A 308 -19.84 8.04 9.05
CA LEU A 308 -19.95 9.49 9.32
C LEU A 308 -19.61 10.28 8.07
N THR A 309 -20.17 11.49 7.97
CA THR A 309 -19.91 12.43 6.85
C THR A 309 -19.15 13.67 7.27
N LYS A 310 -19.11 13.99 8.58
CA LYS A 310 -18.57 15.26 9.06
C LYS A 310 -17.41 15.06 10.02
N PHE A 311 -16.33 15.79 9.79
CA PHE A 311 -15.15 15.78 10.64
C PHE A 311 -14.36 17.08 10.55
N ALA A 312 -13.51 17.34 11.54
CA ALA A 312 -12.43 18.31 11.42
C ALA A 312 -11.10 17.57 11.19
N GLY A 313 -10.24 18.14 10.39
CA GLY A 313 -8.92 17.61 10.11
C GLY A 313 -7.86 18.69 10.11
N GLN A 314 -6.69 18.34 10.69
CA GLN A 314 -5.46 19.11 10.50
C GLN A 314 -4.92 18.77 9.12
N VAL A 315 -4.78 19.76 8.26
CA VAL A 315 -4.41 19.57 6.84
C VAL A 315 -3.21 20.43 6.49
N TYR A 316 -2.23 19.82 5.86
CA TYR A 316 -1.16 20.49 5.16
C TYR A 316 -1.49 20.55 3.66
N VAL A 317 -1.47 21.75 3.10
CA VAL A 317 -1.72 22.00 1.68
C VAL A 317 -0.38 22.03 0.96
N LEU A 318 -0.16 21.11 0.04
CA LEU A 318 1.12 20.98 -0.68
C LEU A 318 1.44 22.25 -1.47
N SER A 319 2.69 22.68 -1.37
CA SER A 319 3.24 23.79 -2.16
C SER A 319 3.38 23.42 -3.64
N LYS A 320 3.67 24.42 -4.48
CA LYS A 320 3.93 24.20 -5.90
C LYS A 320 5.17 23.33 -6.13
N GLU A 321 6.22 23.54 -5.34
CA GLU A 321 7.47 22.79 -5.43
C GLU A 321 7.27 21.31 -5.07
N GLU A 322 6.32 20.99 -4.20
CA GLU A 322 5.92 19.63 -3.84
C GLU A 322 4.94 18.99 -4.84
N GLY A 323 4.66 19.64 -5.96
CA GLY A 323 3.71 19.17 -6.97
C GLY A 323 2.23 19.48 -6.67
N GLY A 324 1.97 20.27 -5.63
CA GLY A 324 0.64 20.69 -5.21
C GLY A 324 0.02 21.78 -6.07
N ARG A 325 -0.86 22.57 -5.45
CA ARG A 325 -1.57 23.67 -6.12
C ARG A 325 -0.66 24.88 -6.35
N HIS A 326 -1.06 25.71 -7.34
CA HIS A 326 -0.41 27.01 -7.61
C HIS A 326 -1.26 28.18 -7.12
N THR A 327 -2.53 27.93 -6.79
CA THR A 327 -3.51 28.93 -6.43
C THR A 327 -4.17 28.59 -5.10
N PRO A 328 -4.58 29.58 -4.31
CA PRO A 328 -5.36 29.33 -3.10
C PRO A 328 -6.70 28.68 -3.41
N PHE A 329 -7.32 28.12 -2.40
CA PHE A 329 -8.71 27.72 -2.45
C PHE A 329 -9.51 28.42 -1.34
N PHE A 330 -10.82 28.45 -1.53
CA PHE A 330 -11.77 29.18 -0.72
C PHE A 330 -12.76 28.23 -0.06
N ASN A 331 -13.63 28.75 0.79
CA ASN A 331 -14.77 28.01 1.31
C ASN A 331 -15.59 27.36 0.20
N ASN A 332 -16.17 26.20 0.49
CA ASN A 332 -16.91 25.35 -0.46
C ASN A 332 -16.05 24.70 -1.56
N TYR A 333 -14.73 24.66 -1.41
CA TYR A 333 -13.86 23.86 -2.27
C TYR A 333 -14.23 22.37 -2.17
N ARG A 334 -14.26 21.65 -3.30
CA ARG A 334 -14.80 20.29 -3.41
C ARG A 334 -13.77 19.31 -4.03
N PRO A 335 -12.71 18.96 -3.32
CA PRO A 335 -11.75 17.96 -3.78
C PRO A 335 -12.21 16.54 -3.45
N GLN A 336 -11.41 15.55 -3.86
CA GLN A 336 -11.54 14.16 -3.45
C GLN A 336 -10.68 13.89 -2.21
N PHE A 337 -11.28 13.23 -1.23
CA PHE A 337 -10.64 12.77 0.00
C PHE A 337 -10.40 11.27 -0.11
N TYR A 338 -9.17 10.85 0.06
CA TYR A 338 -8.75 9.45 0.02
C TYR A 338 -8.56 8.94 1.43
N PHE A 339 -9.38 7.97 1.82
CA PHE A 339 -9.32 7.29 3.12
C PHE A 339 -9.16 5.80 2.89
N ARG A 340 -8.16 5.16 3.50
CA ARG A 340 -7.93 3.72 3.36
C ARG A 340 -8.00 3.25 1.89
N THR A 341 -9.07 2.55 1.53
CA THR A 341 -9.28 1.96 0.19
C THR A 341 -10.28 2.71 -0.68
N THR A 342 -10.79 3.87 -0.24
CA THR A 342 -11.81 4.64 -0.97
C THR A 342 -11.45 6.10 -1.16
N ASP A 343 -12.11 6.72 -2.13
CA ASP A 343 -12.12 8.17 -2.34
C ASP A 343 -13.57 8.70 -2.34
N VAL A 344 -13.78 9.81 -1.67
CA VAL A 344 -15.08 10.48 -1.56
C VAL A 344 -14.91 11.98 -1.75
N THR A 345 -15.80 12.60 -2.51
CA THR A 345 -15.83 14.06 -2.62
C THR A 345 -16.29 14.66 -1.29
N GLY A 346 -15.58 15.68 -0.83
CA GLY A 346 -15.95 16.42 0.38
C GLY A 346 -15.99 17.93 0.11
N ILE A 347 -16.76 18.64 0.91
CA ILE A 347 -16.86 20.09 0.91
C ILE A 347 -16.05 20.61 2.08
N ILE A 348 -15.11 21.52 1.81
CA ILE A 348 -14.26 22.14 2.82
C ILE A 348 -14.91 23.44 3.32
N SER A 349 -14.92 23.61 4.64
CA SER A 349 -15.22 24.86 5.32
C SER A 349 -14.00 25.30 6.12
N LEU A 350 -13.49 26.48 5.80
CA LEU A 350 -12.34 27.07 6.51
C LEU A 350 -12.78 27.65 7.86
N PRO A 351 -11.87 27.80 8.82
CA PRO A 351 -12.15 28.41 10.12
C PRO A 351 -12.68 29.85 9.99
N GLU A 352 -13.46 30.29 10.97
CA GLU A 352 -13.93 31.68 11.02
C GLU A 352 -12.74 32.65 10.96
N GLY A 353 -12.87 33.69 10.11
CA GLY A 353 -11.83 34.68 9.87
C GLY A 353 -10.75 34.26 8.86
N THR A 354 -10.87 33.07 8.24
CA THR A 354 -10.00 32.61 7.16
C THR A 354 -10.75 32.62 5.85
N ASP A 355 -10.43 33.56 4.97
CA ASP A 355 -11.10 33.69 3.67
C ASP A 355 -10.57 32.70 2.62
N MET A 356 -9.27 32.36 2.70
CA MET A 356 -8.61 31.46 1.75
C MET A 356 -7.51 30.64 2.44
N CYS A 357 -7.13 29.57 1.81
CA CYS A 357 -6.00 28.72 2.19
C CYS A 357 -4.98 28.69 1.05
N MET A 358 -3.72 28.98 1.36
CA MET A 358 -2.62 29.05 0.41
C MET A 358 -1.87 27.69 0.31
N PRO A 359 -1.24 27.40 -0.84
CA PRO A 359 -0.25 26.33 -0.90
C PRO A 359 0.86 26.56 0.13
N GLY A 360 1.21 25.51 0.89
CA GLY A 360 2.14 25.57 2.02
C GLY A 360 1.50 25.79 3.38
N ASP A 361 0.21 26.11 3.44
CA ASP A 361 -0.47 26.33 4.72
C ASP A 361 -0.75 25.02 5.47
N ASN A 362 -0.70 25.13 6.79
CA ASN A 362 -1.14 24.07 7.70
C ASN A 362 -2.34 24.58 8.51
N VAL A 363 -3.53 24.04 8.24
CA VAL A 363 -4.79 24.58 8.75
C VAL A 363 -5.73 23.48 9.24
N VAL A 364 -6.47 23.75 10.32
CA VAL A 364 -7.60 22.92 10.72
C VAL A 364 -8.82 23.32 9.90
N MET A 365 -9.41 22.38 9.20
CA MET A 365 -10.61 22.64 8.40
C MET A 365 -11.73 21.64 8.70
N ASN A 366 -12.96 22.09 8.55
CA ASN A 366 -14.13 21.24 8.62
C ASN A 366 -14.44 20.66 7.23
N VAL A 367 -14.78 19.39 7.19
CA VAL A 367 -15.09 18.67 5.96
C VAL A 367 -16.44 17.99 6.09
N GLU A 368 -17.28 18.14 5.07
CA GLU A 368 -18.52 17.41 4.90
C GLU A 368 -18.44 16.55 3.64
N LEU A 369 -18.38 15.22 3.82
CA LEU A 369 -18.34 14.25 2.73
C LEU A 369 -19.73 14.05 2.13
N ILE A 370 -19.79 13.82 0.82
CA ILE A 370 -21.05 13.52 0.12
C ILE A 370 -21.56 12.10 0.37
N THR A 371 -20.70 11.21 0.89
CA THR A 371 -21.01 9.80 1.18
C THR A 371 -20.42 9.44 2.55
N PRO A 372 -21.16 8.75 3.42
CA PRO A 372 -20.65 8.38 4.73
C PRO A 372 -19.54 7.32 4.61
N ILE A 373 -18.49 7.47 5.39
CA ILE A 373 -17.41 6.49 5.49
C ILE A 373 -17.11 6.14 6.95
N ALA A 374 -16.42 5.04 7.17
CA ALA A 374 -15.95 4.65 8.48
C ALA A 374 -14.78 5.55 8.92
N ILE A 375 -15.07 6.62 9.64
CA ILE A 375 -14.09 7.61 10.13
C ILE A 375 -13.84 7.42 11.62
N GLU A 376 -12.61 7.67 12.03
CA GLU A 376 -12.21 7.74 13.42
C GLU A 376 -11.14 8.81 13.63
N LYS A 377 -10.99 9.29 14.85
CA LYS A 377 -9.94 10.25 15.21
C LYS A 377 -8.56 9.64 14.99
N GLY A 378 -7.66 10.41 14.40
CA GLY A 378 -6.30 9.96 14.04
C GLY A 378 -6.20 9.30 12.66
N LEU A 379 -7.32 9.10 11.95
CA LEU A 379 -7.30 8.57 10.59
C LEU A 379 -6.63 9.56 9.65
N ARG A 380 -5.64 9.11 8.89
CA ARG A 380 -4.96 9.91 7.87
C ARG A 380 -5.74 9.89 6.56
N PHE A 381 -5.62 10.98 5.81
CA PHE A 381 -6.21 11.10 4.48
C PHE A 381 -5.35 11.95 3.55
N ALA A 382 -5.50 11.70 2.24
CA ALA A 382 -4.96 12.56 1.20
C ALA A 382 -6.09 13.34 0.52
N ILE A 383 -5.77 14.55 0.05
CA ILE A 383 -6.67 15.40 -0.74
C ILE A 383 -6.15 15.46 -2.16
N ARG A 384 -7.02 15.17 -3.14
CA ARG A 384 -6.64 15.15 -4.55
C ARG A 384 -7.60 15.99 -5.40
N GLU A 385 -7.04 16.62 -6.44
CA GLU A 385 -7.76 17.39 -7.45
C GLU A 385 -7.11 17.16 -8.82
N GLY A 386 -7.92 16.89 -9.85
CA GLY A 386 -7.42 16.77 -11.22
C GLY A 386 -6.29 15.75 -11.41
N GLY A 387 -6.30 14.63 -10.66
CA GLY A 387 -5.28 13.60 -10.72
C GLY A 387 -4.02 13.88 -9.90
N ARG A 388 -3.94 15.01 -9.18
CA ARG A 388 -2.78 15.39 -8.35
C ARG A 388 -3.14 15.39 -6.86
N THR A 389 -2.17 15.04 -6.03
CA THR A 389 -2.29 15.23 -4.58
C THR A 389 -2.04 16.70 -4.28
N VAL A 390 -2.99 17.33 -3.58
CA VAL A 390 -2.95 18.78 -3.26
C VAL A 390 -2.85 19.04 -1.77
N GLY A 391 -2.98 18.01 -0.95
CA GLY A 391 -2.83 18.10 0.49
C GLY A 391 -2.94 16.76 1.17
N SER A 392 -2.59 16.75 2.45
CA SER A 392 -2.76 15.61 3.33
C SER A 392 -3.17 16.05 4.72
N GLY A 393 -3.83 15.18 5.46
CA GLY A 393 -4.29 15.53 6.78
C GLY A 393 -4.57 14.34 7.67
N VAL A 394 -4.91 14.68 8.91
CA VAL A 394 -5.29 13.74 9.96
C VAL A 394 -6.62 14.21 10.56
N VAL A 395 -7.55 13.29 10.75
CA VAL A 395 -8.83 13.56 11.43
C VAL A 395 -8.56 13.89 12.89
N THR A 396 -8.93 15.09 13.31
CA THR A 396 -8.76 15.57 14.70
C THR A 396 -10.02 15.44 15.52
N GLU A 397 -11.18 15.67 14.90
CA GLU A 397 -12.49 15.56 15.54
C GLU A 397 -13.50 14.95 14.55
N ILE A 398 -14.52 14.27 15.09
CA ILE A 398 -15.63 13.70 14.32
C ILE A 398 -16.94 14.28 14.83
N TYR A 399 -17.86 14.57 13.91
CA TYR A 399 -19.17 15.10 14.23
C TYR A 399 -20.28 14.13 13.83
N GLU A 400 -21.26 13.94 14.70
CA GLU A 400 -22.45 13.08 14.47
C GLU A 400 -23.55 13.85 13.72
#